data_9c8443f6d4e39a5115134cc12e76efb1
#
_entry.id   9c8443f6d4e39a5115134cc12e76efb1
#
_cell.length_a   1.000
_cell.length_b   1.000
_cell.length_c   1.000
_cell.angle_alpha   90.00
_cell.angle_beta   90.00
_cell.angle_gamma   90.00
#
_symmetry.space_group_name_H-M   'P 1'
#
loop_
_entity.id
_entity.type
_entity.pdbx_description
1 polymer ?
#
loop_
_entity_poly.entity_id
_entity_poly.type
_entity_poly.pdbx_seq_one_letter_code
_entity_poly.pdbx_strand_id
1 'polypeptide(L)'
;TWTDIPAFAKEFTLTASITLTDDVEMFGYFSHMHFRGKYMRFYADYPDGTSEELMNIAKYDYAWQWRYTYEEPKFMPAGTVLTAVGGFDNSAQNPSNPDPTIDVSWGLQSWDEMFFGAMQWKEVNQGSE
;
A
#
# COMPACT_ATOMS: atom_id res chain seq x y z
N THR A 1 -4.36 0.03 -12.18
CA THR A 1 -5.67 -0.45 -12.64
C THR A 1 -6.29 -1.35 -11.58
N TRP A 2 -7.54 -1.10 -11.27
CA TRP A 2 -8.27 -1.90 -10.29
C TRP A 2 -8.76 -3.20 -10.91
N THR A 3 -8.63 -4.28 -10.16
CA THR A 3 -9.25 -5.57 -10.49
C THR A 3 -10.24 -5.87 -9.38
N ASP A 4 -11.48 -6.22 -9.74
CA ASP A 4 -12.51 -6.49 -8.75
C ASP A 4 -12.12 -7.67 -7.87
N ILE A 5 -12.41 -7.54 -6.57
CA ILE A 5 -12.13 -8.60 -5.60
C ILE A 5 -13.27 -9.63 -5.71
N PRO A 6 -12.96 -10.89 -6.04
CA PRO A 6 -14.01 -11.90 -6.22
C PRO A 6 -14.80 -12.16 -4.95
N ALA A 7 -16.09 -12.49 -5.13
CA ALA A 7 -16.93 -12.92 -4.03
C ALA A 7 -16.27 -14.09 -3.29
N PHE A 8 -16.37 -14.11 -1.98
CA PHE A 8 -15.86 -15.15 -1.10
C PHE A 8 -14.34 -15.33 -1.11
N ALA A 9 -13.59 -14.48 -1.79
CA ALA A 9 -12.12 -14.58 -1.85
C ALA A 9 -11.54 -14.33 -0.46
N LYS A 10 -10.84 -15.32 0.07
CA LYS A 10 -10.27 -15.28 1.41
C LYS A 10 -9.00 -14.46 1.47
N GLU A 11 -8.23 -14.48 0.39
CA GLU A 11 -7.03 -13.67 0.28
C GLU A 11 -6.87 -13.26 -1.17
N PHE A 12 -6.98 -11.96 -1.41
CA PHE A 12 -6.84 -11.38 -2.74
C PHE A 12 -5.86 -10.22 -2.64
N THR A 13 -4.87 -10.19 -3.51
CA THR A 13 -3.84 -9.15 -3.44
C THR A 13 -3.90 -8.22 -4.63
N LEU A 14 -3.63 -6.95 -4.34
CA LEU A 14 -3.41 -5.92 -5.36
C LEU A 14 -2.00 -5.36 -5.15
N THR A 15 -1.33 -5.06 -6.25
CA THR A 15 0.05 -4.58 -6.22
C THR A 15 0.18 -3.36 -7.11
N ALA A 16 0.88 -2.34 -6.63
CA ALA A 16 1.21 -1.16 -7.41
C ALA A 16 2.69 -0.84 -7.23
N SER A 17 3.35 -0.48 -8.31
CA SER A 17 4.79 -0.20 -8.30
C SER A 17 5.09 1.09 -9.04
N ILE A 18 6.15 1.77 -8.60
CA ILE A 18 6.67 2.95 -9.26
C ILE A 18 8.20 2.90 -9.19
N THR A 19 8.86 3.34 -10.26
CA THR A 19 10.31 3.44 -10.30
C THR A 19 10.72 4.88 -10.10
N LEU A 20 11.62 5.12 -9.13
CA LEU A 20 12.12 6.45 -8.87
C LEU A 20 13.04 6.91 -10.00
N THR A 21 12.81 8.12 -10.50
CA THR A 21 13.63 8.70 -11.56
C THR A 21 14.77 9.54 -11.04
N ASP A 22 14.71 9.90 -9.75
CA ASP A 22 15.69 10.75 -9.10
C ASP A 22 16.06 10.19 -7.72
N ASP A 23 17.20 10.62 -7.20
CA ASP A 23 17.53 10.33 -5.80
C ASP A 23 16.55 11.08 -4.91
N VAL A 24 16.04 10.39 -3.89
CA VAL A 24 15.02 10.98 -3.01
C VAL A 24 15.35 10.72 -1.54
N GLU A 25 14.74 11.53 -0.68
CA GLU A 25 14.66 11.28 0.74
C GLU A 25 13.21 10.94 1.08
N MET A 26 13.00 9.72 1.54
CA MET A 26 11.68 9.22 1.88
C MET A 26 11.30 9.66 3.29
N PHE A 27 10.13 10.28 3.44
CA PHE A 27 9.64 10.75 4.73
C PHE A 27 8.72 9.77 5.43
N GLY A 28 7.88 9.08 4.70
CA GLY A 28 6.95 8.17 5.35
C GLY A 28 5.94 7.55 4.41
N TYR A 29 5.01 6.84 5.01
CA TYR A 29 4.00 6.04 4.31
C TYR A 29 2.63 6.25 4.93
N PHE A 30 1.60 6.08 4.11
CA PHE A 30 0.21 6.12 4.56
C PHE A 30 -0.55 5.03 3.81
N SER A 31 -1.38 4.27 4.52
CA SER A 31 -2.15 3.19 3.92
C SER A 31 -3.65 3.42 4.12
N HIS A 32 -4.42 3.08 3.10
CA HIS A 32 -5.87 3.16 3.17
C HIS A 32 -6.51 2.03 2.38
N MET A 33 -7.36 1.28 3.04
CA MET A 33 -8.26 0.28 2.46
C MET A 33 -9.57 0.41 3.23
N HIS A 34 -10.65 -0.15 2.69
CA HIS A 34 -11.94 -0.17 3.39
C HIS A 34 -12.09 -1.44 4.22
N PHE A 35 -13.32 -1.86 4.52
CA PHE A 35 -13.61 -2.90 5.53
C PHE A 35 -12.96 -4.25 5.27
N ARG A 36 -12.68 -4.60 4.00
CA ARG A 36 -12.12 -5.90 3.65
C ARG A 36 -10.61 -5.94 3.68
N GLY A 37 -9.97 -4.80 3.95
CA GLY A 37 -8.51 -4.73 4.03
C GLY A 37 -7.98 -5.68 5.09
N LYS A 38 -6.97 -6.47 4.72
CA LYS A 38 -6.38 -7.48 5.59
C LYS A 38 -4.96 -7.10 6.01
N TYR A 39 -4.13 -6.69 5.06
CA TYR A 39 -2.77 -6.24 5.33
C TYR A 39 -2.31 -5.32 4.22
N MET A 40 -1.25 -4.55 4.50
CA MET A 40 -0.56 -3.76 3.49
C MET A 40 0.93 -3.77 3.78
N ARG A 41 1.73 -3.91 2.72
CA ARG A 41 3.18 -3.96 2.81
C ARG A 41 3.80 -3.05 1.77
N PHE A 42 4.93 -2.46 2.14
CA PHE A 42 5.70 -1.61 1.25
C PHE A 42 7.10 -2.16 1.12
N TYR A 43 7.61 -2.22 -0.12
CA TYR A 43 8.91 -2.77 -0.43
C TYR A 43 9.70 -1.82 -1.31
N ALA A 44 11.03 -1.93 -1.20
CA ALA A 44 11.96 -1.27 -2.12
C ALA A 44 12.86 -2.32 -2.74
N ASP A 45 13.02 -2.24 -4.07
CA ASP A 45 14.02 -3.01 -4.80
C ASP A 45 15.02 -2.01 -5.32
N TYR A 46 16.26 -2.08 -4.81
CA TYR A 46 17.29 -1.10 -5.11
C TYR A 46 18.04 -1.45 -6.40
N PRO A 47 18.63 -0.46 -7.08
CA PRO A 47 19.34 -0.71 -8.34
C PRO A 47 20.59 -1.59 -8.19
N ASP A 48 21.09 -1.77 -6.98
CA ASP A 48 22.24 -2.66 -6.73
C ASP A 48 21.83 -4.13 -6.60
N GLY A 49 20.54 -4.44 -6.75
CA GLY A 49 20.01 -5.79 -6.67
C GLY A 49 19.53 -6.21 -5.30
N THR A 50 19.67 -5.36 -4.30
CA THR A 50 19.14 -5.66 -2.96
C THR A 50 17.70 -5.22 -2.81
N SER A 51 16.99 -5.80 -1.84
CA SER A 51 15.60 -5.50 -1.56
C SER A 51 15.40 -5.30 -0.07
N GLU A 52 14.37 -4.53 0.26
CA GLU A 52 14.07 -4.23 1.66
C GLU A 52 12.57 -4.12 1.83
N GLU A 53 12.04 -4.70 2.93
CA GLU A 53 10.66 -4.44 3.33
C GLU A 53 10.66 -3.15 4.15
N LEU A 54 9.92 -2.16 3.68
CA LEU A 54 9.91 -0.82 4.30
C LEU A 54 8.92 -0.74 5.44
N MET A 55 7.76 -1.37 5.28
CA MET A 55 6.68 -1.34 6.24
C MET A 55 5.78 -2.53 6.04
N ASN A 56 5.30 -3.11 7.15
CA ASN A 56 4.39 -4.24 7.12
C ASN A 56 3.27 -4.02 8.13
N ILE A 57 2.07 -3.75 7.61
CA ILE A 57 0.86 -3.69 8.43
C ILE A 57 0.22 -5.05 8.30
N ALA A 58 0.58 -5.97 9.20
CA ALA A 58 0.18 -7.38 9.11
C ALA A 58 -1.31 -7.59 9.38
N LYS A 59 -1.91 -6.71 10.16
CA LYS A 59 -3.34 -6.76 10.49
C LYS A 59 -3.92 -5.37 10.31
N TYR A 60 -4.44 -5.13 9.11
CA TYR A 60 -5.06 -3.85 8.82
C TYR A 60 -6.42 -3.75 9.51
N ASP A 61 -6.71 -2.59 10.09
CA ASP A 61 -7.99 -2.30 10.70
C ASP A 61 -8.50 -0.99 10.11
N TYR A 62 -9.69 -1.02 9.51
CA TYR A 62 -10.28 0.16 8.90
C TYR A 62 -10.41 1.35 9.86
N ALA A 63 -10.60 1.06 11.15
CA ALA A 63 -10.69 2.10 12.17
C ALA A 63 -9.37 2.81 12.41
N TRP A 64 -8.25 2.23 11.97
CA TRP A 64 -6.92 2.81 12.12
C TRP A 64 -6.33 3.10 10.76
N GLN A 65 -6.20 4.37 10.41
CA GLN A 65 -5.55 4.80 9.17
C GLN A 65 -4.06 4.92 9.47
N TRP A 66 -3.32 3.87 9.15
CA TRP A 66 -1.90 3.77 9.48
C TRP A 66 -1.07 4.80 8.74
N ARG A 67 -0.30 5.57 9.51
CA ARG A 67 0.67 6.53 8.98
C ARG A 67 1.99 6.30 9.70
N TYR A 68 3.04 6.15 8.92
CA TYR A 68 4.39 6.00 9.46
C TYR A 68 5.25 7.12 8.93
N THR A 69 6.00 7.77 9.82
CA THR A 69 6.92 8.85 9.45
C THR A 69 8.30 8.51 10.01
N TYR A 70 9.32 8.54 9.15
CA TYR A 70 10.68 8.33 9.60
C TYR A 70 11.13 9.49 10.48
N GLU A 71 11.85 9.17 11.55
CA GLU A 71 12.46 10.18 12.39
C GLU A 71 13.51 10.99 11.60
N GLU A 72 14.29 10.27 10.77
CA GLU A 72 15.21 10.88 9.81
C GLU A 72 14.87 10.33 8.43
N PRO A 73 14.72 11.20 7.42
CA PRO A 73 14.36 10.72 6.09
C PRO A 73 15.34 9.67 5.58
N LYS A 74 14.80 8.69 4.86
CA LYS A 74 15.57 7.56 4.33
C LYS A 74 15.96 7.83 2.89
N PHE A 75 17.27 7.82 2.62
CA PHE A 75 17.75 8.00 1.26
C PHE A 75 17.43 6.80 0.39
N MET A 76 16.94 7.07 -0.83
CA MET A 76 16.71 6.05 -1.85
C MET A 76 17.21 6.55 -3.19
N PRO A 77 18.12 5.81 -3.87
CA PRO A 77 18.68 6.28 -5.13
C PRO A 77 17.70 6.15 -6.29
N ALA A 78 17.95 6.94 -7.34
CA ALA A 78 17.25 6.79 -8.60
C ALA A 78 17.35 5.35 -9.09
N GLY A 79 16.29 4.83 -9.69
CA GLY A 79 16.22 3.44 -10.14
C GLY A 79 15.63 2.48 -9.11
N THR A 80 15.39 2.94 -7.88
CA THR A 80 14.69 2.14 -6.88
C THR A 80 13.25 1.92 -7.31
N VAL A 81 12.78 0.67 -7.23
CA VAL A 81 11.38 0.34 -7.49
C VAL A 81 10.66 0.23 -6.16
N LEU A 82 9.65 1.05 -5.97
CA LEU A 82 8.82 1.04 -4.76
C LEU A 82 7.54 0.29 -5.07
N THR A 83 7.17 -0.65 -4.20
CA THR A 83 6.01 -1.50 -4.40
C THR A 83 5.13 -1.48 -3.15
N ALA A 84 3.82 -1.32 -3.35
CA ALA A 84 2.82 -1.49 -2.31
C ALA A 84 1.98 -2.72 -2.65
N VAL A 85 1.76 -3.57 -1.65
CA VAL A 85 0.92 -4.76 -1.80
C VAL A 85 -0.19 -4.69 -0.75
N GLY A 86 -1.44 -4.75 -1.20
CA GLY A 86 -2.60 -4.79 -0.31
C GLY A 86 -3.26 -6.14 -0.39
N GLY A 87 -3.58 -6.73 0.77
CA GLY A 87 -4.33 -7.97 0.86
C GLY A 87 -5.74 -7.71 1.35
N PHE A 88 -6.71 -8.41 0.77
CA PHE A 88 -8.13 -8.26 1.10
C PHE A 88 -8.74 -9.61 1.43
N ASP A 89 -9.68 -9.60 2.35
CA ASP A 89 -10.45 -10.78 2.73
C ASP A 89 -11.93 -10.51 2.51
N ASN A 90 -12.48 -11.05 1.42
CA ASN A 90 -13.89 -10.93 1.06
C ASN A 90 -14.68 -12.20 1.43
N SER A 91 -14.21 -12.93 2.44
CA SER A 91 -14.86 -14.16 2.86
C SER A 91 -15.92 -13.93 3.92
N ALA A 92 -16.75 -14.94 4.13
CA ALA A 92 -17.78 -14.90 5.16
C ALA A 92 -17.20 -14.96 6.58
N GLN A 93 -15.95 -15.37 6.73
CA GLN A 93 -15.27 -15.43 8.03
C GLN A 93 -14.72 -14.08 8.47
N ASN A 94 -14.66 -13.09 7.59
CA ASN A 94 -14.21 -11.75 7.93
C ASN A 94 -15.33 -10.98 8.62
N PRO A 95 -15.25 -10.71 9.95
CA PRO A 95 -16.36 -10.05 10.65
C PRO A 95 -16.59 -8.61 10.22
N SER A 96 -15.62 -8.00 9.55
CA SER A 96 -15.76 -6.62 9.05
C SER A 96 -16.31 -6.54 7.65
N ASN A 97 -16.52 -7.69 6.99
CA ASN A 97 -16.99 -7.73 5.61
C ASN A 97 -18.51 -7.50 5.56
N PRO A 98 -18.98 -6.42 4.90
CA PRO A 98 -20.41 -6.14 4.85
C PRO A 98 -21.20 -7.13 3.98
N ASP A 99 -20.58 -7.72 2.95
CA ASP A 99 -21.24 -8.67 2.06
C ASP A 99 -20.22 -9.53 1.33
N PRO A 100 -20.05 -10.81 1.73
CA PRO A 100 -19.10 -11.70 1.05
C PRO A 100 -19.62 -12.25 -0.28
N THR A 101 -20.89 -12.05 -0.61
CA THR A 101 -21.53 -12.70 -1.76
C THR A 101 -21.31 -11.96 -3.07
N ILE A 102 -20.70 -10.79 -3.06
CA ILE A 102 -20.53 -9.96 -4.24
C ILE A 102 -19.06 -9.81 -4.61
N ASP A 103 -18.79 -9.63 -5.91
CA ASP A 103 -17.50 -9.13 -6.38
C ASP A 103 -17.43 -7.66 -6.01
N VAL A 104 -16.26 -7.20 -5.54
CA VAL A 104 -16.15 -5.85 -5.00
C VAL A 104 -15.39 -4.95 -5.94
N SER A 105 -16.04 -3.85 -6.32
CA SER A 105 -15.47 -2.83 -7.18
C SER A 105 -14.77 -1.75 -6.35
N TRP A 106 -13.90 -1.00 -7.01
CA TRP A 106 -13.34 0.21 -6.41
C TRP A 106 -14.45 1.25 -6.23
N GLY A 107 -14.43 1.92 -5.10
CA GLY A 107 -15.38 2.99 -4.86
C GLY A 107 -15.06 3.78 -3.60
N LEU A 108 -15.72 4.93 -3.47
CA LEU A 108 -15.49 5.85 -2.35
C LEU A 108 -16.29 5.49 -1.11
N GLN A 109 -17.31 4.64 -1.26
CA GLN A 109 -18.14 4.23 -0.12
C GLN A 109 -17.46 3.11 0.66
N SER A 110 -17.72 3.03 1.95
CA SER A 110 -17.07 2.03 2.81
C SER A 110 -17.42 0.59 2.43
N TRP A 111 -18.56 0.35 1.82
CA TRP A 111 -18.95 -0.99 1.37
C TRP A 111 -18.32 -1.40 0.03
N ASP A 112 -17.77 -0.45 -0.71
CA ASP A 112 -16.87 -0.72 -1.82
C ASP A 112 -15.46 -0.96 -1.25
N GLU A 113 -14.45 -1.10 -2.12
CA GLU A 113 -13.07 -1.19 -1.64
C GLU A 113 -12.17 -0.16 -2.29
N MET A 114 -11.06 0.08 -1.64
CA MET A 114 -10.05 1.01 -2.10
C MET A 114 -8.68 0.49 -1.69
N PHE A 115 -7.72 0.67 -2.56
CA PHE A 115 -6.33 0.36 -2.27
C PHE A 115 -5.52 1.64 -2.50
N PHE A 116 -5.06 2.24 -1.41
CA PHE A 116 -4.28 3.45 -1.49
C PHE A 116 -3.06 3.33 -0.59
N GLY A 117 -1.89 3.19 -1.22
CA GLY A 117 -0.63 3.20 -0.52
C GLY A 117 0.14 4.42 -0.96
N ALA A 118 0.26 5.39 -0.07
CA ALA A 118 0.96 6.64 -0.37
C ALA A 118 2.35 6.63 0.24
N MET A 119 3.33 7.11 -0.52
CA MET A 119 4.69 7.29 -0.05
C MET A 119 5.04 8.76 -0.25
N GLN A 120 5.67 9.36 0.77
CA GLN A 120 5.97 10.78 0.75
C GLN A 120 7.49 10.97 0.70
N TRP A 121 7.96 11.68 -0.32
CA TRP A 121 9.39 11.94 -0.48
C TRP A 121 9.64 13.32 -1.10
N LYS A 122 10.91 13.75 -1.04
CA LYS A 122 11.38 14.88 -1.83
C LYS A 122 12.66 14.50 -2.56
N GLU A 123 12.89 15.13 -3.69
CA GLU A 123 14.10 14.91 -4.46
C GLU A 123 15.29 15.56 -3.77
N VAL A 124 16.41 14.84 -3.74
CA VAL A 124 17.59 15.28 -3.00
C VAL A 124 18.14 16.59 -3.53
N ASN A 125 18.11 16.78 -4.85
CA ASN A 125 18.67 17.98 -5.49
C ASN A 125 17.66 19.10 -5.68
N GLN A 126 16.45 18.93 -5.19
CA GLN A 126 15.40 19.93 -5.37
C GLN A 126 15.68 21.15 -4.54
N GLY A 127 15.73 22.33 -5.18
CA GLY A 127 15.96 23.57 -4.50
C GLY A 127 17.39 23.80 -4.07
N SER A 128 18.34 23.05 -4.60
CA SER A 128 19.72 23.12 -4.19
C SER A 128 20.51 24.23 -4.90
N GLU A 129 19.89 24.90 -5.86
CA GLU A 129 20.50 25.99 -6.60
C GLU A 129 20.68 27.24 -5.76
#